data_8fb1effc75969578b12848816f3db56a
#
_entry.id   8fb1effc75969578b12848816f3db56a
#
_cell.length_a   1.000
_cell.length_b   1.000
_cell.length_c   1.000
_cell.angle_alpha   90.00
_cell.angle_beta   90.00
_cell.angle_gamma   90.00
#
_symmetry.space_group_name_H-M   'P 1'
#
loop_
_entity.id
_entity.type
_entity.pdbx_description
1 polymer ?
#
loop_
_entity_poly.entity_id
_entity_poly.type
_entity_poly.pdbx_seq_one_letter_code
_entity_poly.pdbx_strand_id
1 'polypeptide(L)' 'MSAPVEEVAEAMYKLVSDYQGKKKLKAGDLTKAMIEKFGDQADKKLCKLAIRSLIDSGRCVYTYFGGSFVEIPPKEGEQK' A
#
# COMPACT_ATOMS: atom_id res chain seq x y z
N MET A 1 -0.03 21.50 3.64
CA MET A 1 -0.88 20.89 2.60
C MET A 1 -0.64 19.41 2.54
N SER A 2 -1.69 18.66 2.29
CA SER A 2 -1.58 17.21 2.20
C SER A 2 -1.14 16.77 0.82
N ALA A 3 -0.40 15.69 0.76
CA ALA A 3 -0.06 15.08 -0.51
C ALA A 3 -1.33 14.50 -1.14
N PRO A 4 -1.42 14.45 -2.47
CA PRO A 4 -2.56 13.80 -3.11
C PRO A 4 -2.63 12.32 -2.75
N VAL A 5 -3.84 11.81 -2.63
CA VAL A 5 -4.02 10.37 -2.35
C VAL A 5 -3.30 9.53 -3.39
N GLU A 6 -3.37 9.93 -4.64
CA GLU A 6 -2.74 9.18 -5.72
C GLU A 6 -1.23 9.10 -5.55
N GLU A 7 -0.62 10.18 -5.10
CA GLU A 7 0.83 10.19 -4.90
C GLU A 7 1.23 9.27 -3.76
N VAL A 8 0.48 9.31 -2.68
CA VAL A 8 0.73 8.43 -1.53
C VAL A 8 0.50 6.98 -1.94
N ALA A 9 -0.56 6.73 -2.70
CA ALA A 9 -0.86 5.38 -3.17
C ALA A 9 0.25 4.83 -4.06
N GLU A 10 0.78 5.67 -4.95
CA GLU A 10 1.87 5.27 -5.82
C GLU A 10 3.11 4.90 -5.00
N ALA A 11 3.42 5.71 -4.01
CA ALA A 11 4.57 5.45 -3.15
C ALA A 11 4.38 4.15 -2.38
N MET A 12 3.17 3.90 -1.90
CA MET A 12 2.87 2.65 -1.21
C MET A 12 3.00 1.45 -2.14
N TYR A 13 2.48 1.58 -3.34
CA TYR A 13 2.55 0.51 -4.33
C TYR A 13 4.01 0.15 -4.62
N LYS A 14 4.82 1.17 -4.80
CA LYS A 14 6.24 0.98 -5.08
C LYS A 14 6.93 0.27 -3.92
N LEU A 15 6.58 0.66 -2.70
CA LEU A 15 7.16 0.04 -1.51
C LEU A 15 6.76 -1.43 -1.43
N VAL A 16 5.50 -1.73 -1.64
CA VAL A 16 5.02 -3.12 -1.64
C VAL A 16 5.73 -3.92 -2.72
N SER A 17 5.89 -3.31 -3.89
CA SER A 17 6.57 -3.96 -5.00
C SER A 17 8.02 -4.29 -4.66
N ASP A 18 8.68 -3.35 -3.99
CA ASP A 18 10.08 -3.56 -3.60
C ASP A 18 10.25 -4.72 -2.63
N TYR A 19 9.27 -4.93 -1.78
CA TYR A 19 9.32 -6.00 -0.79
C TYR A 19 8.59 -7.27 -1.23
N GLN A 20 8.03 -7.25 -2.41
CA GLN A 20 7.31 -8.42 -2.91
C GLN A 20 8.24 -9.62 -2.98
N GLY A 21 7.83 -10.71 -2.34
CA GLY A 21 8.66 -11.90 -2.27
C GLY A 21 9.73 -11.87 -1.21
N LYS A 22 9.92 -10.74 -0.54
CA LYS A 22 10.93 -10.59 0.51
C LYS A 22 10.30 -10.46 1.88
N LYS A 23 9.26 -9.66 1.96
CA LYS A 23 8.61 -9.38 3.22
C LYS A 23 7.18 -8.95 2.95
N LYS A 24 6.29 -9.39 3.82
CA LYS A 24 4.89 -8.96 3.75
C LYS A 24 4.73 -7.71 4.60
N LEU A 25 4.06 -6.72 4.03
CA LEU A 25 3.86 -5.45 4.71
C LEU A 25 2.41 -5.32 5.15
N LYS A 26 2.22 -4.89 6.37
CA LYS A 26 0.89 -4.60 6.90
C LYS A 26 0.49 -3.19 6.56
N ALA A 27 -0.81 -2.92 6.60
CA ALA A 27 -1.30 -1.57 6.36
C ALA A 27 -0.64 -0.57 7.30
N GLY A 28 -0.43 -0.97 8.56
CA GLY A 28 0.25 -0.12 9.53
C GLY A 28 1.68 0.20 9.13
N ASP A 29 2.38 -0.79 8.57
CA ASP A 29 3.75 -0.59 8.11
C ASP A 29 3.80 0.42 6.97
N LEU A 30 2.85 0.33 6.05
CA LEU A 30 2.78 1.26 4.94
C LEU A 30 2.45 2.66 5.42
N THR A 31 1.51 2.77 6.35
CA THR A 31 1.13 4.05 6.92
C THR A 31 2.33 4.72 7.56
N LYS A 32 3.07 3.97 8.37
CA LYS A 32 4.23 4.49 9.04
C LYS A 32 5.29 4.96 8.07
N ALA A 33 5.53 4.16 7.03
CA ALA A 33 6.52 4.51 6.02
C ALA A 33 6.13 5.78 5.27
N MET A 34 4.85 5.95 4.97
CA MET A 34 4.39 7.13 4.27
C MET A 34 4.49 8.37 5.14
N ILE A 35 4.18 8.24 6.43
CA ILE A 35 4.31 9.36 7.34
C ILE A 35 5.77 9.79 7.43
N GLU A 36 6.69 8.84 7.44
CA GLU A 36 8.11 9.18 7.45
C GLU A 36 8.56 9.82 6.15
N LYS A 37 8.00 9.34 5.04
CA LYS A 37 8.40 9.85 3.73
C LYS A 37 7.84 11.24 3.43
N PHE A 38 6.57 11.42 3.73
CA PHE A 38 5.88 12.66 3.40
C PHE A 38 5.80 13.64 4.57
N GLY A 39 6.10 13.17 5.77
CA GLY A 39 6.05 14.03 6.95
C GLY A 39 4.64 14.51 7.21
N ASP A 40 4.51 15.82 7.43
CA ASP A 40 3.21 16.41 7.74
C ASP A 40 2.21 16.33 6.60
N GLN A 41 2.66 15.96 5.42
CA GLN A 41 1.77 15.89 4.25
C GLN A 41 0.97 14.59 4.21
N ALA A 42 1.32 13.63 5.04
CA ALA A 42 0.58 12.38 5.11
C ALA A 42 0.22 12.10 6.55
N ASP A 43 -1.00 11.62 6.77
CA ASP A 43 -1.44 11.21 8.09
C ASP A 43 -2.13 9.86 7.95
N LYS A 44 -2.60 9.32 9.07
CA LYS A 44 -3.23 8.01 9.06
C LYS A 44 -4.45 7.96 8.16
N LYS A 45 -5.21 9.04 8.15
CA LYS A 45 -6.43 9.13 7.35
C LYS A 45 -6.11 9.10 5.86
N LEU A 46 -5.13 9.88 5.46
CA LEU A 46 -4.72 9.92 4.06
C LEU A 46 -4.15 8.59 3.62
N CYS A 47 -3.34 7.98 4.47
CA CYS A 47 -2.76 6.67 4.16
C CYS A 47 -3.85 5.61 4.00
N LYS A 48 -4.87 5.67 4.83
CA LYS A 48 -5.98 4.75 4.75
C LYS A 48 -6.70 4.89 3.42
N LEU A 49 -6.92 6.13 2.99
CA LEU A 49 -7.54 6.39 1.69
C LEU A 49 -6.67 5.88 0.55
N ALA A 50 -5.37 6.05 0.67
CA ALA A 50 -4.44 5.58 -0.36
C ALA A 50 -4.47 4.06 -0.48
N ILE A 51 -4.47 3.37 0.65
CA ILE A 51 -4.54 1.91 0.64
C ILE A 51 -5.86 1.46 0.00
N ARG A 52 -6.95 2.10 0.39
CA ARG A 52 -8.25 1.77 -0.18
C ARG A 52 -8.25 1.97 -1.69
N SER A 53 -7.63 3.05 -2.15
CA SER A 53 -7.53 3.32 -3.58
C SER A 53 -6.77 2.19 -4.29
N LEU A 54 -5.71 1.70 -3.69
CA LEU A 54 -4.95 0.59 -4.27
C LEU A 54 -5.78 -0.69 -4.34
N ILE A 55 -6.54 -0.96 -3.29
CA ILE A 55 -7.40 -2.15 -3.25
C ILE A 55 -8.53 -2.03 -4.27
N ASP A 56 -9.19 -0.86 -4.30
CA ASP A 56 -10.31 -0.65 -5.19
C ASP A 56 -9.91 -0.71 -6.67
N SER A 57 -8.71 -0.25 -6.98
CA SER A 57 -8.22 -0.27 -8.35
C SER A 57 -7.67 -1.63 -8.78
N GLY A 58 -7.54 -2.54 -7.84
CA GLY A 58 -7.01 -3.86 -8.13
C GLY A 58 -5.51 -3.95 -8.15
N ARG A 59 -4.82 -2.86 -7.81
CA ARG A 59 -3.36 -2.87 -7.77
C ARG A 59 -2.83 -3.68 -6.61
N CYS A 60 -3.56 -3.68 -5.50
CA CYS A 60 -3.16 -4.42 -4.31
C CYS A 60 -4.34 -5.17 -3.76
N VAL A 61 -4.06 -6.18 -2.96
CA VAL A 61 -5.10 -6.96 -2.29
C VAL A 61 -4.70 -7.14 -0.84
N TYR A 62 -5.69 -7.36 0.00
CA TYR A 62 -5.45 -7.75 1.37
C TYR A 62 -5.35 -9.26 1.44
N THR A 63 -4.34 -9.74 2.16
CA THR A 63 -4.25 -11.16 2.46
C THR A 63 -4.28 -11.32 3.97
N TYR A 64 -4.90 -12.39 4.43
CA TYR A 64 -5.09 -12.63 5.85
C TYR A 64 -4.37 -13.91 6.24
N PHE A 65 -3.27 -13.74 6.93
CA PHE A 65 -2.41 -14.84 7.33
C PHE A 65 -1.95 -14.59 8.76
N GLY A 66 -2.88 -14.68 9.68
CA GLY A 66 -2.60 -14.31 11.05
C GLY A 66 -2.54 -12.80 11.23
N GLY A 67 -2.99 -12.06 10.25
CA GLY A 67 -3.02 -10.60 10.24
C GLY A 67 -3.36 -10.12 8.86
N SER A 68 -3.54 -8.81 8.71
CA SER A 68 -3.85 -8.22 7.41
C SER A 68 -2.58 -7.72 6.76
N PHE A 69 -2.30 -8.18 5.57
CA PHE A 69 -1.15 -7.74 4.80
C PHE A 69 -1.61 -7.16 3.48
N VAL A 70 -0.87 -6.18 2.99
CA VAL A 70 -1.13 -5.57 1.69
C VAL A 70 -0.11 -6.13 0.71
N GLU A 71 -0.60 -6.76 -0.34
CA GLU A 71 0.27 -7.40 -1.34
C GLU A 71 -0.20 -7.06 -2.74
N ILE A 72 0.70 -7.25 -3.68
CA ILE A 72 0.38 -7.07 -5.09
C ILE A 72 -0.15 -8.41 -5.60
N PRO A 73 -1.36 -8.44 -6.19
CA PRO A 73 -1.89 -9.70 -6.70
C PRO A 73 -1.09 -10.16 -7.93
N PRO A 74 -1.12 -11.46 -8.22
CA PRO A 74 -0.47 -11.94 -9.43
C PRO A 74 -1.12 -11.32 -10.66
N LYS A 75 -0.33 -11.13 -11.70
CA LYS A 75 -0.83 -10.57 -12.94
C LYS A 75 -1.78 -11.54 -13.60
N GLU A 76 -2.70 -11.00 -14.38
CA GLU A 76 -3.70 -11.83 -15.01
C GLU A 76 -3.12 -12.99 -15.80
N GLY A 77 -2.08 -12.73 -16.55
CA GLY A 77 -1.48 -13.79 -17.34
C GLY A 77 -0.91 -14.91 -16.51
N GLU A 78 -0.59 -14.61 -15.29
CA GLU A 78 0.01 -15.59 -14.39
C GLU A 78 -1.00 -16.39 -13.62
N GLN A 79 -2.23 -15.97 -13.64
CA GLN A 79 -3.28 -16.65 -12.91
C GLN A 79 -3.80 -17.88 -13.61
N LYS A 80 -3.48 -18.03 -14.83
CA LYS A 80 -3.98 -19.13 -15.64
C LYS A 80 -3.28 -20.43 -15.39
#